data_97b23a1335df5ea32c01b89fcf52a525
#
_entry.id   97b23a1335df5ea32c01b89fcf52a525
#
_cell.length_a   1.000
_cell.length_b   1.000
_cell.length_c   1.000
_cell.angle_alpha   90.00
_cell.angle_beta   90.00
_cell.angle_gamma   90.00
#
_symmetry.space_group_name_H-M   'P 1'
#
loop_
_entity.id
_entity.type
_entity.pdbx_description
1 polymer ?
#
loop_
_entity_poly.entity_id
_entity_poly.type
_entity_poly.pdbx_seq_one_letter_code
_entity_poly.pdbx_strand_id
1 'polypeptide(L)'
;MTAKSRPRIFLDGYNLALGQGTGVATYARNLSLGIGAIGAEVGVLYGTRAAPSTNPLIREIAFFDERVGNPPAWLVALRRAKRMLRAPFGELAVPVPITGQVIATTFRDRLPHFDEIWNTQDLFQQAHAHFRIFGRELRVTIPDRPQLMHWTYPLPLRAIGARNIYTLHDLVPLRLPYTTLDNKRRYYRLNRRLGQRADHIVTVSEASKRDIVSLLGVPEDRVTNTYQAVDIPRKFSDVPMPDVAAEVAGSFGLQAGGYWLFFGAIEPKKNVGRMIQAFLASGVEGPLVIVGKKAWKSEEELRLMFDDHIRYLVQEGMTLRTRHKVILLDYAPFRLLVNLIRGARAVLFPSLYEGFGLPALESMLLGTPVITSNTASMPEVVGDAALTIDPYDITALVQAIQAMDRDEMLRARLAHAGPQRAALFSAERYAARLASLYERLGVPTAAGGRAEAAGLRLAV
;
A
#
# COMPACT_ATOMS: atom_id res chain seq x y z
N MET A 1 35.32 -21.32 12.38
CA MET A 1 33.99 -21.28 11.74
C MET A 1 33.88 -19.91 11.08
N THR A 2 34.00 -19.84 9.76
CA THR A 2 33.78 -18.58 9.02
C THR A 2 32.34 -18.16 9.22
N ALA A 3 32.12 -16.96 9.76
CA ALA A 3 30.81 -16.36 9.88
C ALA A 3 30.16 -16.41 8.47
N LYS A 4 29.08 -17.18 8.29
CA LYS A 4 28.34 -17.18 7.05
C LYS A 4 27.87 -15.74 6.81
N SER A 5 28.32 -15.11 5.71
CA SER A 5 27.86 -13.78 5.34
C SER A 5 26.33 -13.78 5.25
N ARG A 6 25.69 -12.78 5.83
CA ARG A 6 24.23 -12.60 5.76
C ARG A 6 23.80 -12.55 4.28
N PRO A 7 22.68 -13.18 3.91
CA PRO A 7 22.19 -13.07 2.55
C PRO A 7 21.80 -11.63 2.24
N ARG A 8 22.13 -11.17 1.04
CA ARG A 8 21.81 -9.80 0.58
C ARG A 8 20.58 -9.84 -0.30
N ILE A 9 19.52 -9.19 0.16
CA ILE A 9 18.23 -9.11 -0.54
C ILE A 9 17.92 -7.63 -0.79
N PHE A 10 17.70 -7.31 -2.05
CA PHE A 10 17.39 -5.95 -2.47
C PHE A 10 15.91 -5.79 -2.80
N LEU A 11 15.40 -4.60 -2.56
CA LEU A 11 14.09 -4.14 -3.03
C LEU A 11 14.23 -2.83 -3.80
N ASP A 12 13.20 -2.47 -4.56
CA ASP A 12 13.16 -1.18 -5.24
C ASP A 12 12.54 -0.08 -4.37
N GLY A 13 13.03 1.14 -4.56
CA GLY A 13 12.51 2.34 -3.93
C GLY A 13 11.46 3.10 -4.75
N TYR A 14 10.85 2.48 -5.77
CA TYR A 14 9.94 3.16 -6.69
C TYR A 14 8.78 3.85 -5.99
N ASN A 15 8.01 3.10 -5.21
CA ASN A 15 6.87 3.65 -4.48
C ASN A 15 7.26 4.40 -3.21
N LEU A 16 8.43 4.11 -2.64
CA LEU A 16 8.96 4.79 -1.46
C LEU A 16 9.38 6.24 -1.76
N ALA A 17 9.79 6.51 -2.99
CA ALA A 17 10.17 7.84 -3.45
C ALA A 17 8.96 8.77 -3.72
N LEU A 18 7.74 8.26 -3.70
CA LEU A 18 6.53 9.06 -3.91
C LEU A 18 6.23 9.92 -2.68
N GLY A 19 5.93 11.20 -2.91
CA GLY A 19 5.68 12.18 -1.84
C GLY A 19 4.46 11.91 -0.96
N GLN A 20 3.58 11.00 -1.37
CA GLN A 20 2.40 10.59 -0.61
C GLN A 20 2.37 9.06 -0.53
N GLY A 21 2.17 8.55 0.70
CA GLY A 21 2.11 7.12 0.95
C GLY A 21 0.95 6.45 0.20
N THR A 22 1.25 5.34 -0.47
CA THR A 22 0.26 4.46 -1.10
C THR A 22 0.29 3.10 -0.39
N GLY A 23 -0.73 2.27 -0.54
CA GLY A 23 -0.71 0.89 -0.01
C GLY A 23 0.53 0.10 -0.47
N VAL A 24 1.05 0.39 -1.69
CA VAL A 24 2.30 -0.23 -2.18
C VAL A 24 3.54 0.29 -1.44
N ALA A 25 3.54 1.57 -1.03
CA ALA A 25 4.64 2.11 -0.21
C ALA A 25 4.64 1.47 1.20
N THR A 26 3.47 1.25 1.79
CA THR A 26 3.32 0.50 3.05
C THR A 26 3.81 -0.93 2.89
N TYR A 27 3.43 -1.60 1.79
CA TYR A 27 3.94 -2.94 1.47
C TYR A 27 5.48 -2.95 1.38
N ALA A 28 6.10 -2.01 0.67
CA ALA A 28 7.55 -1.96 0.51
C ALA A 28 8.28 -1.74 1.85
N ARG A 29 7.72 -0.91 2.76
CA ARG A 29 8.26 -0.76 4.12
C ARG A 29 8.14 -2.05 4.93
N ASN A 30 6.97 -2.67 4.94
CA ASN A 30 6.75 -3.93 5.65
C ASN A 30 7.64 -5.06 5.08
N LEU A 31 7.85 -5.07 3.76
CA LEU A 31 8.76 -6.00 3.10
C LEU A 31 10.21 -5.80 3.61
N SER A 32 10.69 -4.55 3.67
CA SER A 32 12.05 -4.25 4.14
C SER A 32 12.27 -4.71 5.59
N LEU A 33 11.29 -4.46 6.46
CA LEU A 33 11.31 -4.93 7.84
C LEU A 33 11.28 -6.46 7.93
N GLY A 34 10.42 -7.10 7.14
CA GLY A 34 10.35 -8.56 7.06
C GLY A 34 11.66 -9.18 6.59
N ILE A 35 12.33 -8.59 5.60
CA ILE A 35 13.66 -9.03 5.13
C ILE A 35 14.71 -8.89 6.24
N GLY A 36 14.73 -7.77 6.97
CA GLY A 36 15.62 -7.59 8.12
C GLY A 36 15.34 -8.58 9.23
N ALA A 37 14.07 -8.84 9.56
CA ALA A 37 13.65 -9.76 10.61
C ALA A 37 14.09 -11.20 10.36
N ILE A 38 14.22 -11.63 9.10
CA ILE A 38 14.73 -12.98 8.75
C ILE A 38 16.26 -13.04 8.69
N GLY A 39 16.97 -11.99 9.14
CA GLY A 39 18.42 -11.96 9.26
C GLY A 39 19.18 -11.69 7.95
N ALA A 40 18.50 -11.19 6.90
CA ALA A 40 19.14 -10.78 5.66
C ALA A 40 19.61 -9.31 5.72
N GLU A 41 20.59 -8.96 4.90
CA GLU A 41 20.96 -7.56 4.62
C GLU A 41 19.99 -6.97 3.61
N VAL A 42 19.46 -5.79 3.94
CA VAL A 42 18.47 -5.09 3.14
C VAL A 42 19.12 -4.01 2.29
N GLY A 43 19.16 -4.21 0.96
CA GLY A 43 19.55 -3.17 0.03
C GLY A 43 18.34 -2.51 -0.63
N VAL A 44 18.38 -1.20 -0.83
CA VAL A 44 17.31 -0.48 -1.53
C VAL A 44 17.84 0.22 -2.77
N LEU A 45 17.28 -0.12 -3.93
CA LEU A 45 17.63 0.48 -5.21
C LEU A 45 16.65 1.59 -5.59
N TYR A 46 17.14 2.82 -5.59
CA TYR A 46 16.37 3.99 -6.00
C TYR A 46 16.63 4.37 -7.47
N GLY A 47 15.74 5.17 -7.99
CA GLY A 47 15.80 5.74 -9.34
C GLY A 47 15.58 7.24 -9.32
N THR A 48 16.21 7.96 -8.38
CA THR A 48 16.07 9.41 -8.24
C THR A 48 16.75 10.17 -9.38
N ARG A 49 16.51 11.47 -9.47
CA ARG A 49 17.18 12.35 -10.46
C ARG A 49 18.63 12.66 -10.10
N ALA A 50 19.10 12.24 -8.94
CA ALA A 50 20.47 12.48 -8.47
C ALA A 50 21.49 11.96 -9.49
N ALA A 51 22.35 12.85 -9.96
CA ALA A 51 23.42 12.50 -10.89
C ALA A 51 24.52 11.70 -10.16
N PRO A 52 25.15 10.74 -10.81
CA PRO A 52 26.28 10.03 -10.25
C PRO A 52 27.44 11.01 -10.02
N SER A 53 28.13 10.87 -8.89
CA SER A 53 29.34 11.62 -8.54
C SER A 53 30.38 10.65 -7.98
N THR A 54 31.67 10.97 -8.19
CA THR A 54 32.77 10.23 -7.57
C THR A 54 32.88 10.53 -6.07
N ASN A 55 32.47 11.74 -5.66
CA ASN A 55 32.49 12.16 -4.26
C ASN A 55 31.29 11.57 -3.51
N PRO A 56 31.50 10.76 -2.43
CA PRO A 56 30.44 10.14 -1.65
C PRO A 56 29.48 11.15 -1.01
N LEU A 57 29.99 12.25 -0.46
CA LEU A 57 29.19 13.29 0.17
C LEU A 57 28.25 13.99 -0.83
N ILE A 58 28.76 14.27 -2.05
CA ILE A 58 27.94 14.87 -3.12
C ILE A 58 26.82 13.90 -3.54
N ARG A 59 27.07 12.57 -3.54
CA ARG A 59 26.01 11.58 -3.81
C ARG A 59 24.94 11.60 -2.75
N GLU A 60 25.32 11.68 -1.48
CA GLU A 60 24.38 11.77 -0.36
C GLU A 60 23.55 13.06 -0.45
N ILE A 61 24.19 14.22 -0.64
CA ILE A 61 23.50 15.51 -0.80
C ILE A 61 22.53 15.44 -1.98
N ALA A 62 22.99 15.01 -3.15
CA ALA A 62 22.16 14.94 -4.36
C ALA A 62 20.98 13.96 -4.22
N PHE A 63 21.11 12.91 -3.41
CA PHE A 63 20.05 11.96 -3.15
C PHE A 63 18.92 12.57 -2.28
N PHE A 64 19.30 13.39 -1.30
CA PHE A 64 18.34 14.04 -0.39
C PHE A 64 17.87 15.41 -0.88
N ASP A 65 18.52 16.01 -1.89
CA ASP A 65 18.12 17.29 -2.45
C ASP A 65 17.09 17.12 -3.56
N GLU A 66 15.83 17.44 -3.25
CA GLU A 66 14.74 17.46 -4.24
C GLU A 66 14.81 18.65 -5.21
N ARG A 67 15.69 19.64 -4.96
CA ARG A 67 15.84 20.89 -5.75
C ARG A 67 16.72 20.72 -6.97
N VAL A 68 16.71 19.59 -7.61
CA VAL A 68 17.40 19.42 -8.90
C VAL A 68 16.72 20.36 -9.90
N GLY A 69 17.43 21.43 -10.28
CA GLY A 69 16.91 22.40 -11.26
C GLY A 69 16.37 21.69 -12.50
N ASN A 70 15.25 22.17 -13.02
CA ASN A 70 14.64 21.63 -14.23
C ASN A 70 15.55 21.99 -15.43
N PRO A 71 16.34 21.07 -15.96
CA PRO A 71 17.15 21.34 -17.14
C PRO A 71 16.23 21.63 -18.34
N PRO A 72 16.66 22.42 -19.31
CA PRO A 72 15.91 22.69 -20.54
C PRO A 72 15.42 21.40 -21.21
N ALA A 73 14.20 21.41 -21.74
CA ALA A 73 13.56 20.23 -22.32
C ALA A 73 14.42 19.52 -23.40
N TRP A 74 15.14 20.29 -24.22
CA TRP A 74 16.04 19.74 -25.24
C TRP A 74 17.22 18.97 -24.63
N LEU A 75 17.77 19.45 -23.50
CA LEU A 75 18.87 18.79 -22.80
C LEU A 75 18.40 17.48 -22.16
N VAL A 76 17.16 17.46 -21.64
CA VAL A 76 16.49 16.24 -21.15
C VAL A 76 16.33 15.24 -22.29
N ALA A 77 15.85 15.70 -23.45
CA ALA A 77 15.65 14.87 -24.64
C ALA A 77 17.00 14.28 -25.14
N LEU A 78 18.04 15.08 -25.21
CA LEU A 78 19.38 14.65 -25.62
C LEU A 78 19.97 13.61 -24.66
N ARG A 79 19.85 13.85 -23.35
CA ARG A 79 20.28 12.89 -22.31
C ARG A 79 19.51 11.59 -22.41
N ARG A 80 18.19 11.65 -22.64
CA ARG A 80 17.36 10.46 -22.86
C ARG A 80 17.78 9.67 -24.10
N ALA A 81 18.00 10.35 -25.22
CA ALA A 81 18.47 9.70 -26.46
C ALA A 81 19.84 9.01 -26.27
N LYS A 82 20.80 9.70 -25.64
CA LYS A 82 22.12 9.13 -25.34
C LYS A 82 22.06 7.90 -24.43
N ARG A 83 21.20 7.94 -23.40
CA ARG A 83 20.99 6.79 -22.51
C ARG A 83 20.28 5.65 -23.23
N MET A 84 19.34 5.94 -24.11
CA MET A 84 18.63 4.94 -24.89
C MET A 84 19.56 4.15 -25.82
N LEU A 85 20.58 4.83 -26.37
CA LEU A 85 21.66 4.18 -27.14
C LEU A 85 22.54 3.28 -26.26
N ARG A 86 22.67 3.58 -24.97
CA ARG A 86 23.43 2.77 -23.99
C ARG A 86 22.59 1.68 -23.32
N ALA A 87 21.27 1.75 -23.41
CA ALA A 87 20.34 0.81 -22.77
C ALA A 87 20.61 -0.69 -23.03
N PRO A 88 21.12 -1.11 -24.22
CA PRO A 88 21.51 -2.51 -24.44
C PRO A 88 22.61 -3.01 -23.49
N PHE A 89 23.49 -2.11 -23.02
CA PHE A 89 24.58 -2.44 -22.10
C PHE A 89 24.12 -2.47 -20.64
N GLY A 90 22.89 -2.02 -20.35
CA GLY A 90 22.36 -1.92 -19.00
C GLY A 90 22.80 -0.66 -18.26
N GLU A 91 22.21 -0.44 -17.10
CA GLU A 91 22.50 0.67 -16.19
C GLU A 91 23.35 0.16 -15.01
N LEU A 92 24.23 1.00 -14.48
CA LEU A 92 25.03 0.70 -13.30
C LEU A 92 24.46 1.43 -12.09
N ALA A 93 24.21 0.72 -11.00
CA ALA A 93 23.85 1.31 -9.73
C ALA A 93 25.09 1.83 -9.00
N VAL A 94 24.92 2.96 -8.32
CA VAL A 94 26.00 3.61 -7.55
C VAL A 94 25.56 3.65 -6.08
N PRO A 95 26.44 3.29 -5.12
CA PRO A 95 26.09 3.32 -3.70
C PRO A 95 25.92 4.76 -3.23
N VAL A 96 24.88 4.97 -2.39
CA VAL A 96 24.63 6.24 -1.71
C VAL A 96 25.00 6.05 -0.24
N PRO A 97 26.13 6.57 0.22
CA PRO A 97 26.49 6.47 1.62
C PRO A 97 25.55 7.33 2.47
N ILE A 98 25.14 6.82 3.60
CA ILE A 98 24.36 7.58 4.59
C ILE A 98 25.28 7.87 5.77
N THR A 99 25.98 9.00 5.68
CA THR A 99 26.99 9.37 6.68
C THR A 99 26.41 10.01 7.93
N GLY A 100 25.18 10.49 7.85
CA GLY A 100 24.53 11.28 8.92
C GLY A 100 24.97 12.74 8.95
N GLN A 101 25.88 13.16 8.06
CA GLN A 101 26.30 14.56 7.93
C GLN A 101 25.26 15.42 7.20
N VAL A 102 24.46 14.79 6.33
CA VAL A 102 23.37 15.44 5.60
C VAL A 102 22.09 15.38 6.44
N ILE A 103 21.55 16.52 6.78
CA ILE A 103 20.29 16.62 7.52
C ILE A 103 19.14 16.50 6.52
N ALA A 104 18.58 15.29 6.42
CA ALA A 104 17.43 14.98 5.60
C ALA A 104 16.15 15.07 6.43
N THR A 105 15.54 16.27 6.54
CA THR A 105 14.35 16.46 7.40
C THR A 105 13.08 15.90 6.78
N THR A 106 12.92 15.94 5.46
CA THR A 106 11.68 15.57 4.76
C THR A 106 11.69 14.14 4.21
N PHE A 107 12.84 13.59 3.91
CA PHE A 107 12.97 12.27 3.27
C PHE A 107 13.23 11.15 4.29
N ARG A 108 13.77 11.47 5.47
CA ARG A 108 14.18 10.48 6.49
C ARG A 108 13.00 9.66 7.00
N ASP A 109 11.85 10.27 7.22
CA ASP A 109 10.63 9.60 7.69
C ASP A 109 9.99 8.68 6.63
N ARG A 110 10.47 8.76 5.38
CA ARG A 110 9.98 7.95 4.27
C ARG A 110 10.90 6.78 3.92
N LEU A 111 12.09 6.74 4.51
CA LEU A 111 13.02 5.64 4.26
C LEU A 111 12.46 4.34 4.85
N PRO A 112 12.58 3.21 4.12
CA PRO A 112 12.31 1.90 4.69
C PRO A 112 13.41 1.49 5.66
N HIS A 113 13.32 0.32 6.26
CA HIS A 113 14.48 -0.32 6.88
C HIS A 113 15.51 -0.68 5.78
N PHE A 114 16.79 -0.36 6.00
CA PHE A 114 17.87 -0.66 5.06
C PHE A 114 19.22 -0.78 5.76
N ASP A 115 20.09 -1.62 5.22
CA ASP A 115 21.52 -1.66 5.53
C ASP A 115 22.30 -0.82 4.50
N GLU A 116 21.84 -0.78 3.24
CA GLU A 116 22.49 -0.03 2.16
C GLU A 116 21.50 0.57 1.17
N ILE A 117 21.86 1.74 0.61
CA ILE A 117 21.11 2.43 -0.44
C ILE A 117 21.96 2.53 -1.71
N TRP A 118 21.30 2.25 -2.84
CA TRP A 118 21.86 2.36 -4.17
C TRP A 118 20.95 3.24 -5.03
N ASN A 119 21.55 3.99 -5.96
CA ASN A 119 20.78 4.83 -6.88
C ASN A 119 21.28 4.67 -8.31
N THR A 120 20.33 4.70 -9.23
CA THR A 120 20.60 4.85 -10.67
C THR A 120 19.74 6.01 -11.17
N GLN A 121 20.35 7.00 -11.77
CA GLN A 121 19.64 8.22 -12.18
C GLN A 121 18.48 7.92 -13.14
N ASP A 122 17.25 8.38 -12.81
CA ASP A 122 16.02 8.23 -13.59
C ASP A 122 15.69 6.77 -13.97
N LEU A 123 16.13 5.76 -13.21
CA LEU A 123 16.04 4.34 -13.55
C LEU A 123 14.63 3.91 -13.97
N PHE A 124 13.64 4.25 -13.19
CA PHE A 124 12.26 3.79 -13.40
C PHE A 124 11.63 4.39 -14.66
N GLN A 125 11.87 5.69 -14.90
CA GLN A 125 11.40 6.38 -16.11
C GLN A 125 12.06 5.82 -17.36
N GLN A 126 13.36 5.53 -17.29
CA GLN A 126 14.11 4.90 -18.37
C GLN A 126 13.62 3.49 -18.67
N ALA A 127 13.36 2.69 -17.63
CA ALA A 127 12.84 1.34 -17.77
C ALA A 127 11.49 1.31 -18.49
N HIS A 128 10.57 2.20 -18.11
CA HIS A 128 9.28 2.32 -18.79
C HIS A 128 9.41 2.81 -20.24
N ALA A 129 10.31 3.74 -20.51
CA ALA A 129 10.59 4.21 -21.87
C ALA A 129 11.22 3.11 -22.72
N HIS A 130 12.20 2.39 -22.18
CA HIS A 130 12.85 1.26 -22.81
C HIS A 130 11.84 0.14 -23.16
N PHE A 131 10.99 -0.22 -22.20
CA PHE A 131 9.97 -1.24 -22.42
C PHE A 131 8.95 -0.82 -23.51
N ARG A 132 8.60 0.46 -23.56
CA ARG A 132 7.68 0.99 -24.57
C ARG A 132 8.24 0.86 -26.00
N ILE A 133 9.54 1.02 -26.16
CA ILE A 133 10.19 0.98 -27.48
C ILE A 133 10.58 -0.46 -27.85
N PHE A 134 11.24 -1.16 -26.95
CA PHE A 134 11.85 -2.46 -27.25
C PHE A 134 11.04 -3.67 -26.77
N GLY A 135 10.02 -3.45 -25.93
CA GLY A 135 9.23 -4.53 -25.32
C GLY A 135 10.04 -5.46 -24.41
N ARG A 136 11.17 -5.00 -23.89
CA ARG A 136 12.11 -5.75 -23.03
C ARG A 136 12.40 -5.01 -21.74
N GLU A 137 12.75 -5.76 -20.67
CA GLU A 137 13.19 -5.20 -19.40
C GLU A 137 14.54 -4.48 -19.59
N LEU A 138 14.71 -3.33 -18.95
CA LEU A 138 16.00 -2.66 -18.83
C LEU A 138 16.84 -3.42 -17.79
N ARG A 139 18.11 -3.69 -18.13
CA ARG A 139 19.04 -4.37 -17.24
C ARG A 139 19.67 -3.37 -16.28
N VAL A 140 19.84 -3.76 -15.01
CA VAL A 140 20.58 -2.99 -14.02
C VAL A 140 21.63 -3.88 -13.37
N THR A 141 22.84 -3.39 -13.26
CA THR A 141 23.92 -4.07 -12.55
C THR A 141 24.13 -3.39 -11.22
N ILE A 142 24.06 -4.15 -10.14
CA ILE A 142 24.38 -3.71 -8.79
C ILE A 142 25.74 -4.34 -8.48
N PRO A 143 26.79 -3.53 -8.21
CA PRO A 143 28.05 -4.04 -7.71
C PRO A 143 27.82 -4.93 -6.47
N ASP A 144 28.69 -5.89 -6.24
CA ASP A 144 28.55 -6.88 -5.14
C ASP A 144 27.29 -7.77 -5.18
N ARG A 145 26.59 -7.78 -6.28
CA ARG A 145 25.49 -8.67 -6.71
C ARG A 145 24.65 -9.23 -5.57
N PRO A 146 23.43 -8.69 -5.32
CA PRO A 146 22.53 -9.29 -4.37
C PRO A 146 22.15 -10.72 -4.81
N GLN A 147 21.87 -11.59 -3.86
CA GLN A 147 21.41 -12.94 -4.15
C GLN A 147 20.00 -12.90 -4.75
N LEU A 148 19.18 -11.94 -4.29
CA LEU A 148 17.80 -11.77 -4.72
C LEU A 148 17.45 -10.29 -4.84
N MET A 149 16.74 -9.95 -5.93
CA MET A 149 16.08 -8.66 -6.13
C MET A 149 14.58 -8.85 -6.10
N HIS A 150 13.93 -8.31 -5.08
CA HIS A 150 12.47 -8.34 -4.90
C HIS A 150 11.87 -7.01 -5.36
N TRP A 151 11.37 -6.99 -6.58
CA TRP A 151 10.66 -5.85 -7.13
C TRP A 151 9.29 -5.72 -6.48
N THR A 152 9.05 -4.61 -5.78
CA THR A 152 7.82 -4.38 -5.00
C THR A 152 6.61 -4.05 -5.88
N TYR A 153 6.84 -3.85 -7.17
CA TYR A 153 5.85 -3.49 -8.18
C TYR A 153 6.25 -4.09 -9.55
N PRO A 154 5.32 -4.27 -10.51
CA PRO A 154 5.65 -4.76 -11.84
C PRO A 154 6.45 -3.73 -12.65
N LEU A 155 7.75 -3.66 -12.41
CA LEU A 155 8.67 -2.77 -13.10
C LEU A 155 9.36 -3.49 -14.26
N PRO A 156 9.53 -2.85 -15.44
CA PRO A 156 10.23 -3.44 -16.58
C PRO A 156 11.76 -3.37 -16.39
N LEU A 157 12.25 -3.92 -15.29
CA LEU A 157 13.65 -3.93 -14.85
C LEU A 157 14.08 -5.36 -14.56
N ARG A 158 15.37 -5.66 -14.73
CA ARG A 158 16.00 -6.91 -14.31
C ARG A 158 17.38 -6.65 -13.73
N ALA A 159 17.63 -7.05 -12.49
CA ALA A 159 18.94 -7.01 -11.86
C ALA A 159 19.79 -8.17 -12.38
N ILE A 160 20.98 -7.84 -12.88
CA ILE A 160 21.90 -8.83 -13.48
C ILE A 160 22.68 -9.54 -12.37
N GLY A 161 22.72 -10.87 -12.44
CA GLY A 161 23.43 -11.71 -11.47
C GLY A 161 22.66 -11.95 -10.17
N ALA A 162 21.43 -11.47 -10.05
CA ALA A 162 20.50 -11.74 -8.97
C ALA A 162 19.32 -12.61 -9.45
N ARG A 163 18.67 -13.32 -8.53
CA ARG A 163 17.31 -13.85 -8.77
C ARG A 163 16.32 -12.69 -8.73
N ASN A 164 15.45 -12.61 -9.73
CA ASN A 164 14.49 -11.51 -9.86
C ASN A 164 13.08 -12.01 -9.60
N ILE A 165 12.47 -11.57 -8.51
CA ILE A 165 11.07 -11.83 -8.20
C ILE A 165 10.27 -10.52 -8.21
N TYR A 166 8.99 -10.59 -8.56
CA TYR A 166 8.15 -9.40 -8.69
C TYR A 166 6.86 -9.58 -7.93
N THR A 167 6.48 -8.56 -7.16
CA THR A 167 5.15 -8.52 -6.56
C THR A 167 4.15 -7.93 -7.53
N LEU A 168 3.15 -8.74 -7.86
CA LEU A 168 1.94 -8.32 -8.57
C LEU A 168 0.82 -8.25 -7.54
N HIS A 169 0.45 -7.03 -7.12
CA HIS A 169 -0.54 -6.83 -6.04
C HIS A 169 -1.94 -7.25 -6.46
N ASP A 170 -2.33 -6.86 -7.66
CA ASP A 170 -3.61 -7.20 -8.28
C ASP A 170 -3.54 -7.06 -9.80
N LEU A 171 -4.62 -7.44 -10.47
CA LEU A 171 -4.81 -7.23 -11.89
C LEU A 171 -6.09 -6.41 -12.18
N VAL A 172 -6.41 -5.45 -11.29
CA VAL A 172 -7.57 -4.55 -11.44
C VAL A 172 -7.69 -3.94 -12.82
N PRO A 173 -6.62 -3.42 -13.48
CA PRO A 173 -6.74 -2.89 -14.82
C PRO A 173 -7.23 -3.88 -15.88
N LEU A 174 -7.14 -5.18 -15.62
CA LEU A 174 -7.63 -6.24 -16.51
C LEU A 174 -9.02 -6.74 -16.08
N ARG A 175 -9.29 -6.81 -14.78
CA ARG A 175 -10.58 -7.26 -14.23
C ARG A 175 -11.67 -6.20 -14.34
N LEU A 176 -11.33 -4.97 -13.99
CA LEU A 176 -12.24 -3.81 -14.00
C LEU A 176 -11.64 -2.68 -14.86
N PRO A 177 -11.54 -2.85 -16.18
CA PRO A 177 -10.81 -1.92 -17.04
C PRO A 177 -11.35 -0.49 -17.03
N TYR A 178 -12.62 -0.30 -16.70
CA TYR A 178 -13.27 1.01 -16.62
C TYR A 178 -12.93 1.76 -15.31
N THR A 179 -12.34 1.09 -14.33
CA THR A 179 -12.00 1.66 -13.02
C THR A 179 -10.55 2.17 -12.93
N THR A 180 -9.77 2.14 -13.99
CA THR A 180 -8.37 2.59 -13.99
C THR A 180 -8.02 3.35 -15.27
N LEU A 181 -7.04 4.28 -15.18
CA LEU A 181 -6.51 5.05 -16.32
C LEU A 181 -5.40 4.33 -17.08
N ASP A 182 -4.95 3.19 -16.60
CA ASP A 182 -3.85 2.45 -17.20
C ASP A 182 -4.12 2.08 -18.66
N ASN A 183 -3.08 2.10 -19.48
CA ASN A 183 -3.14 1.51 -20.80
C ASN A 183 -3.14 -0.02 -20.67
N LYS A 184 -4.32 -0.64 -20.82
CA LYS A 184 -4.59 -2.07 -20.57
C LYS A 184 -3.71 -2.99 -21.40
N ARG A 185 -3.45 -2.64 -22.69
CA ARG A 185 -2.57 -3.43 -23.58
C ARG A 185 -1.11 -3.41 -23.08
N ARG A 186 -0.62 -2.25 -22.65
CA ARG A 186 0.74 -2.13 -22.11
C ARG A 186 0.85 -2.83 -20.78
N TYR A 187 -0.12 -2.64 -19.90
CA TYR A 187 -0.21 -3.29 -18.61
C TYR A 187 -0.18 -4.82 -18.76
N TYR A 188 -1.05 -5.37 -19.62
CA TYR A 188 -1.08 -6.81 -19.91
C TYR A 188 0.26 -7.31 -20.46
N ARG A 189 0.84 -6.62 -21.47
CA ARG A 189 2.11 -7.02 -22.06
C ARG A 189 3.26 -7.06 -21.05
N LEU A 190 3.32 -6.06 -20.16
CA LEU A 190 4.34 -6.01 -19.12
C LEU A 190 4.16 -7.17 -18.14
N ASN A 191 2.98 -7.31 -17.54
CA ASN A 191 2.74 -8.32 -16.52
C ASN A 191 2.88 -9.75 -17.07
N ARG A 192 2.39 -10.01 -18.29
CA ARG A 192 2.60 -11.30 -18.96
C ARG A 192 4.08 -11.59 -19.18
N ARG A 193 4.84 -10.60 -19.63
CA ARG A 193 6.28 -10.77 -19.84
C ARG A 193 7.02 -11.02 -18.54
N LEU A 194 6.72 -10.28 -17.48
CA LEU A 194 7.29 -10.54 -16.16
C LEU A 194 6.93 -11.93 -15.67
N GLY A 195 5.68 -12.36 -15.80
CA GLY A 195 5.24 -13.72 -15.48
C GLY A 195 6.02 -14.81 -16.19
N GLN A 196 6.43 -14.57 -17.45
CA GLN A 196 7.23 -15.52 -18.23
C GLN A 196 8.72 -15.52 -17.85
N ARG A 197 9.28 -14.36 -17.47
CA ARG A 197 10.73 -14.13 -17.35
C ARG A 197 11.22 -14.01 -15.91
N ALA A 198 10.36 -13.73 -14.95
CA ALA A 198 10.72 -13.67 -13.54
C ALA A 198 11.25 -15.04 -13.05
N ASP A 199 12.10 -15.04 -12.06
CA ASP A 199 12.47 -16.27 -11.37
C ASP A 199 11.30 -16.76 -10.49
N HIS A 200 10.49 -15.83 -9.96
CA HIS A 200 9.24 -16.13 -9.24
C HIS A 200 8.32 -14.90 -9.21
N ILE A 201 7.02 -15.11 -9.01
CA ILE A 201 6.02 -14.07 -8.82
C ILE A 201 5.50 -14.15 -7.38
N VAL A 202 5.41 -13.00 -6.75
CA VAL A 202 4.81 -12.84 -5.42
C VAL A 202 3.49 -12.10 -5.56
N THR A 203 2.53 -12.44 -4.74
CA THR A 203 1.25 -11.72 -4.67
C THR A 203 0.76 -11.62 -3.23
N VAL A 204 -0.33 -10.89 -3.03
CA VAL A 204 -0.79 -10.49 -1.70
C VAL A 204 -2.12 -11.14 -1.29
N SER A 205 -2.69 -11.99 -2.16
CA SER A 205 -3.91 -12.76 -1.86
C SER A 205 -4.03 -13.98 -2.77
N GLU A 206 -4.82 -14.98 -2.35
CA GLU A 206 -5.16 -16.12 -3.19
C GLU A 206 -6.03 -15.70 -4.39
N ALA A 207 -6.88 -14.68 -4.20
CA ALA A 207 -7.65 -14.11 -5.30
C ALA A 207 -6.74 -13.53 -6.39
N SER A 208 -5.76 -12.72 -6.01
CA SER A 208 -4.77 -12.18 -6.95
C SER A 208 -3.90 -13.28 -7.56
N LYS A 209 -3.57 -14.34 -6.81
CA LYS A 209 -2.86 -15.52 -7.35
C LYS A 209 -3.68 -16.20 -8.46
N ARG A 210 -4.96 -16.47 -8.21
CA ARG A 210 -5.86 -17.04 -9.24
C ARG A 210 -5.93 -16.19 -10.48
N ASP A 211 -5.97 -14.86 -10.33
CA ASP A 211 -5.99 -13.94 -11.48
C ASP A 211 -4.68 -13.97 -12.26
N ILE A 212 -3.54 -13.98 -11.58
CA ILE A 212 -2.21 -14.07 -12.23
C ILE A 212 -2.11 -15.35 -13.05
N VAL A 213 -2.48 -16.49 -12.47
CA VAL A 213 -2.48 -17.78 -13.15
C VAL A 213 -3.42 -17.77 -14.36
N SER A 214 -4.67 -17.35 -14.17
CA SER A 214 -5.71 -17.43 -15.20
C SER A 214 -5.55 -16.40 -16.32
N LEU A 215 -5.22 -15.14 -16.01
CA LEU A 215 -5.18 -14.05 -16.98
C LEU A 215 -3.82 -13.90 -17.67
N LEU A 216 -2.72 -14.23 -16.98
CA LEU A 216 -1.37 -14.08 -17.52
C LEU A 216 -0.77 -15.41 -17.97
N GLY A 217 -1.37 -16.55 -17.61
CA GLY A 217 -0.87 -17.87 -17.95
C GLY A 217 0.43 -18.22 -17.22
N VAL A 218 0.62 -17.71 -16.01
CA VAL A 218 1.79 -18.04 -15.18
C VAL A 218 1.52 -19.38 -14.49
N PRO A 219 2.45 -20.36 -14.54
CA PRO A 219 2.31 -21.62 -13.80
C PRO A 219 2.10 -21.37 -12.31
N GLU A 220 1.20 -22.13 -11.68
CA GLU A 220 0.78 -21.89 -10.29
C GLU A 220 1.93 -22.06 -9.29
N ASP A 221 2.83 -23.01 -9.53
CA ASP A 221 4.03 -23.27 -8.73
C ASP A 221 5.03 -22.10 -8.74
N ARG A 222 4.92 -21.22 -9.72
CA ARG A 222 5.72 -19.99 -9.85
C ARG A 222 5.07 -18.75 -9.24
N VAL A 223 3.92 -18.89 -8.59
CA VAL A 223 3.21 -17.80 -7.93
C VAL A 223 3.00 -18.13 -6.45
N THR A 224 3.55 -17.33 -5.57
CA THR A 224 3.35 -17.49 -4.12
C THR A 224 2.62 -16.29 -3.54
N ASN A 225 1.54 -16.56 -2.83
CA ASN A 225 0.88 -15.59 -1.99
C ASN A 225 1.61 -15.49 -0.64
N THR A 226 2.14 -14.31 -0.33
CA THR A 226 2.75 -14.01 0.97
C THR A 226 1.82 -13.23 1.89
N TYR A 227 0.69 -12.77 1.37
CA TYR A 227 -0.15 -11.75 1.99
C TYR A 227 0.63 -10.45 2.22
N GLN A 228 0.09 -9.58 3.07
CA GLN A 228 0.79 -8.38 3.58
C GLN A 228 0.73 -8.38 5.11
N ALA A 229 1.67 -7.71 5.73
CA ALA A 229 1.58 -7.42 7.16
C ALA A 229 0.64 -6.24 7.40
N VAL A 230 -0.13 -6.32 8.48
CA VAL A 230 -0.78 -5.19 9.10
C VAL A 230 -0.18 -4.98 10.47
N ASP A 231 0.20 -3.74 10.75
CA ASP A 231 0.68 -3.34 12.06
C ASP A 231 0.36 -1.87 12.30
N ILE A 232 -0.04 -1.57 13.51
CA ILE A 232 -0.28 -0.20 13.98
C ILE A 232 0.52 -0.04 15.27
N PRO A 233 1.46 0.93 15.32
CA PRO A 233 2.30 1.10 16.51
C PRO A 233 1.48 1.32 17.78
N ARG A 234 1.85 0.63 18.85
CA ARG A 234 1.16 0.66 20.14
C ARG A 234 0.92 2.06 20.69
N LYS A 235 1.84 2.99 20.43
CA LYS A 235 1.67 4.41 20.81
C LYS A 235 0.40 5.07 20.25
N PHE A 236 -0.21 4.48 19.19
CA PHE A 236 -1.46 4.94 18.59
C PHE A 236 -2.63 4.01 18.89
N SER A 237 -2.41 2.67 18.95
CA SER A 237 -3.47 1.69 19.21
C SER A 237 -3.88 1.65 20.68
N ASP A 238 -2.94 1.91 21.60
CA ASP A 238 -3.15 1.74 23.04
C ASP A 238 -3.64 3.03 23.74
N VAL A 239 -3.94 4.10 22.98
CA VAL A 239 -4.51 5.34 23.54
C VAL A 239 -5.86 5.01 24.22
N PRO A 240 -6.14 5.45 25.46
CA PRO A 240 -7.40 5.20 26.15
C PRO A 240 -8.61 5.74 25.36
N MET A 241 -9.74 5.01 25.36
CA MET A 241 -10.93 5.43 24.63
C MET A 241 -11.49 6.81 25.02
N PRO A 242 -11.44 7.25 26.29
CA PRO A 242 -11.82 8.61 26.64
C PRO A 242 -10.98 9.68 25.94
N ASP A 243 -9.68 9.45 25.77
CA ASP A 243 -8.76 10.38 25.08
C ASP A 243 -9.02 10.38 23.57
N VAL A 244 -9.28 9.19 23.00
CA VAL A 244 -9.73 9.06 21.60
C VAL A 244 -11.02 9.85 21.37
N ALA A 245 -12.01 9.70 22.25
CA ALA A 245 -13.28 10.41 22.15
C ALA A 245 -13.12 11.92 22.26
N ALA A 246 -12.29 12.38 23.21
CA ALA A 246 -11.98 13.80 23.39
C ALA A 246 -11.27 14.40 22.17
N GLU A 247 -10.30 13.70 21.59
CA GLU A 247 -9.56 14.17 20.42
C GLU A 247 -10.44 14.20 19.16
N VAL A 248 -11.27 13.17 18.95
CA VAL A 248 -12.23 13.11 17.82
C VAL A 248 -13.28 14.23 17.95
N ALA A 249 -13.79 14.47 19.15
CA ALA A 249 -14.73 15.56 19.41
C ALA A 249 -14.08 16.94 19.22
N GLY A 250 -12.87 17.14 19.75
CA GLY A 250 -12.15 18.41 19.66
C GLY A 250 -11.67 18.75 18.24
N SER A 251 -11.22 17.73 17.47
CA SER A 251 -10.66 17.96 16.15
C SER A 251 -11.72 18.01 15.04
N PHE A 252 -12.80 17.23 15.17
CA PHE A 252 -13.76 17.04 14.08
C PHE A 252 -15.22 17.34 14.49
N GLY A 253 -15.50 17.63 15.76
CA GLY A 253 -16.86 17.81 16.26
C GLY A 253 -17.70 16.54 16.18
N LEU A 254 -17.07 15.35 16.22
CA LEU A 254 -17.71 14.05 16.10
C LEU A 254 -17.82 13.37 17.46
N GLN A 255 -18.91 12.69 17.71
CA GLN A 255 -19.07 11.85 18.90
C GLN A 255 -18.55 10.44 18.61
N ALA A 256 -17.74 9.87 19.50
CA ALA A 256 -17.31 8.49 19.40
C ALA A 256 -18.51 7.54 19.42
N GLY A 257 -18.53 6.55 18.51
CA GLY A 257 -19.68 5.66 18.27
C GLY A 257 -20.83 6.32 17.50
N GLY A 258 -20.78 7.62 17.22
CA GLY A 258 -21.84 8.38 16.59
C GLY A 258 -21.64 8.65 15.09
N TYR A 259 -20.64 8.08 14.44
CA TYR A 259 -20.36 8.29 13.02
C TYR A 259 -19.87 7.01 12.33
N TRP A 260 -20.04 6.98 11.03
CA TRP A 260 -19.57 5.94 10.13
C TRP A 260 -18.33 6.42 9.40
N LEU A 261 -17.42 5.51 9.02
CA LEU A 261 -16.15 5.91 8.43
C LEU A 261 -15.85 5.13 7.14
N PHE A 262 -15.38 5.84 6.15
CA PHE A 262 -14.60 5.31 5.03
C PHE A 262 -13.25 6.01 4.99
N PHE A 263 -12.18 5.27 4.71
CA PHE A 263 -10.88 5.87 4.45
C PHE A 263 -10.14 5.17 3.31
N GLY A 264 -9.47 5.98 2.48
CA GLY A 264 -8.74 5.52 1.29
C GLY A 264 -8.88 6.49 0.12
N ALA A 265 -8.16 6.25 -0.96
CA ALA A 265 -8.31 7.05 -2.18
C ALA A 265 -9.72 6.95 -2.74
N ILE A 266 -10.29 8.10 -3.13
CA ILE A 266 -11.63 8.16 -3.72
C ILE A 266 -11.49 7.91 -5.22
N GLU A 267 -11.74 6.68 -5.63
CA GLU A 267 -11.61 6.18 -6.99
C GLU A 267 -12.71 5.15 -7.29
N PRO A 268 -13.09 4.93 -8.57
CA PRO A 268 -14.26 4.10 -8.92
C PRO A 268 -14.24 2.69 -8.35
N LYS A 269 -13.08 2.04 -8.21
CA LYS A 269 -13.00 0.69 -7.65
C LYS A 269 -13.38 0.62 -6.16
N LYS A 270 -13.31 1.75 -5.44
CA LYS A 270 -13.68 1.84 -4.02
C LYS A 270 -15.19 1.96 -3.80
N ASN A 271 -15.95 2.23 -4.88
CA ASN A 271 -17.42 2.19 -4.88
C ASN A 271 -18.05 3.22 -3.92
N VAL A 272 -17.39 4.37 -3.76
CA VAL A 272 -17.80 5.40 -2.79
C VAL A 272 -19.19 5.95 -3.11
N GLY A 273 -19.52 6.11 -4.39
CA GLY A 273 -20.83 6.61 -4.82
C GLY A 273 -21.99 5.73 -4.37
N ARG A 274 -21.90 4.38 -4.58
CA ARG A 274 -22.93 3.46 -4.08
C ARG A 274 -22.95 3.39 -2.56
N MET A 275 -21.79 3.49 -1.91
CA MET A 275 -21.71 3.56 -0.45
C MET A 275 -22.46 4.77 0.10
N ILE A 276 -22.26 5.96 -0.48
CA ILE A 276 -23.00 7.18 -0.10
C ILE A 276 -24.50 6.97 -0.33
N GLN A 277 -24.88 6.45 -1.49
CA GLN A 277 -26.28 6.18 -1.83
C GLN A 277 -26.96 5.24 -0.79
N ALA A 278 -26.30 4.12 -0.48
CA ALA A 278 -26.81 3.16 0.49
C ALA A 278 -26.87 3.75 1.91
N PHE A 279 -25.85 4.52 2.29
CA PHE A 279 -25.79 5.19 3.58
C PHE A 279 -26.96 6.17 3.76
N LEU A 280 -27.23 7.01 2.76
CA LEU A 280 -28.36 7.94 2.79
C LEU A 280 -29.70 7.21 2.82
N ALA A 281 -29.85 6.14 2.05
CA ALA A 281 -31.07 5.33 2.00
C ALA A 281 -31.30 4.51 3.29
N SER A 282 -30.25 4.22 4.06
CA SER A 282 -30.37 3.43 5.30
C SER A 282 -31.12 4.15 6.43
N GLY A 283 -31.17 5.49 6.38
CA GLY A 283 -31.82 6.33 7.38
C GLY A 283 -31.16 6.32 8.77
N VAL A 284 -29.98 5.70 8.93
CA VAL A 284 -29.28 5.63 10.23
C VAL A 284 -28.85 7.01 10.70
N GLU A 285 -28.73 7.20 12.01
CA GLU A 285 -28.28 8.45 12.61
C GLU A 285 -26.75 8.68 12.45
N GLY A 286 -26.32 9.91 12.70
CA GLY A 286 -24.93 10.32 12.59
C GLY A 286 -24.44 10.53 11.15
N PRO A 287 -23.25 11.10 10.94
CA PRO A 287 -22.67 11.34 9.63
C PRO A 287 -21.84 10.16 9.14
N LEU A 288 -21.71 10.07 7.80
CA LEU A 288 -20.66 9.31 7.14
C LEU A 288 -19.44 10.22 6.94
N VAL A 289 -18.33 9.87 7.52
CA VAL A 289 -17.05 10.55 7.36
C VAL A 289 -16.22 9.81 6.30
N ILE A 290 -15.82 10.52 5.26
CA ILE A 290 -14.98 10.02 4.19
C ILE A 290 -13.61 10.69 4.32
N VAL A 291 -12.57 9.91 4.58
CA VAL A 291 -11.18 10.38 4.69
C VAL A 291 -10.39 9.90 3.50
N GLY A 292 -9.98 10.82 2.62
CA GLY A 292 -9.14 10.42 1.51
C GLY A 292 -9.01 11.41 0.39
N LYS A 293 -7.90 11.26 -0.33
CA LYS A 293 -7.62 12.12 -1.47
C LYS A 293 -8.53 11.80 -2.64
N LYS A 294 -9.01 12.84 -3.28
CA LYS A 294 -9.70 12.75 -4.57
C LYS A 294 -8.73 12.22 -5.64
N ALA A 295 -9.04 11.06 -6.20
CA ALA A 295 -8.34 10.49 -7.34
C ALA A 295 -9.13 10.76 -8.63
N TRP A 296 -8.81 10.04 -9.71
CA TRP A 296 -9.50 10.20 -10.97
C TRP A 296 -10.98 9.78 -10.87
N LYS A 297 -11.88 10.49 -11.59
CA LYS A 297 -13.34 10.31 -11.55
C LYS A 297 -13.98 10.39 -10.15
N SER A 298 -13.31 11.00 -9.21
CA SER A 298 -13.86 11.19 -7.86
C SER A 298 -15.11 12.08 -7.84
N GLU A 299 -15.29 12.94 -8.82
CA GLU A 299 -16.47 13.80 -8.96
C GLU A 299 -17.75 12.97 -9.15
N GLU A 300 -17.69 11.92 -9.97
CA GLU A 300 -18.81 10.99 -10.16
C GLU A 300 -19.15 10.25 -8.85
N GLU A 301 -18.12 9.80 -8.12
CA GLU A 301 -18.27 9.11 -6.83
C GLU A 301 -18.85 10.01 -5.74
N LEU A 302 -18.51 11.30 -5.75
CA LEU A 302 -18.93 12.27 -4.74
C LEU A 302 -20.16 13.07 -5.14
N ARG A 303 -20.77 12.78 -6.30
CA ARG A 303 -21.89 13.58 -6.86
C ARG A 303 -23.00 13.83 -5.86
N LEU A 304 -23.39 12.81 -5.09
CA LEU A 304 -24.48 12.92 -4.11
C LEU A 304 -24.14 13.83 -2.91
N MET A 305 -22.86 14.11 -2.65
CA MET A 305 -22.47 15.02 -1.56
C MET A 305 -22.81 16.48 -1.82
N PHE A 306 -22.99 16.86 -3.08
CA PHE A 306 -23.29 18.22 -3.49
C PHE A 306 -24.79 18.49 -3.60
N ASP A 307 -25.64 17.53 -3.25
CA ASP A 307 -27.08 17.69 -3.20
C ASP A 307 -27.48 18.45 -1.92
N ASP A 308 -28.20 19.57 -2.07
CA ASP A 308 -28.63 20.40 -0.96
C ASP A 308 -29.59 19.68 0.01
N HIS A 309 -30.23 18.60 -0.42
CA HIS A 309 -31.12 17.77 0.41
C HIS A 309 -30.37 16.91 1.45
N ILE A 310 -29.03 16.82 1.38
CA ILE A 310 -28.19 16.06 2.34
C ILE A 310 -27.88 16.85 3.60
N ARG A 311 -28.26 18.11 3.66
CA ARG A 311 -28.12 18.97 4.82
C ARG A 311 -29.35 18.82 5.73
N TYR A 312 -29.10 18.73 7.03
CA TYR A 312 -30.15 18.74 8.03
C TYR A 312 -29.86 19.76 9.12
N LEU A 313 -30.91 20.27 9.75
CA LEU A 313 -30.81 21.23 10.84
C LEU A 313 -30.85 20.51 12.18
N VAL A 314 -29.91 20.83 13.04
CA VAL A 314 -29.88 20.34 14.43
C VAL A 314 -30.08 21.55 15.35
N GLN A 315 -31.00 21.45 16.29
CA GLN A 315 -31.15 22.42 17.35
C GLN A 315 -30.12 22.15 18.44
N GLU A 316 -29.21 23.09 18.64
CA GLU A 316 -28.23 23.08 19.73
C GLU A 316 -28.54 24.25 20.67
N GLY A 317 -29.21 23.95 21.78
CA GLY A 317 -29.72 24.99 22.67
C GLY A 317 -30.77 25.88 21.97
N MET A 318 -30.48 27.18 21.86
CA MET A 318 -31.33 28.18 21.19
C MET A 318 -30.96 28.42 19.73
N THR A 319 -29.97 27.70 19.18
CA THR A 319 -29.49 27.90 17.82
C THR A 319 -29.75 26.69 16.93
N LEU A 320 -30.10 26.96 15.66
CA LEU A 320 -30.18 25.95 14.61
C LEU A 320 -28.86 25.93 13.86
N ARG A 321 -28.22 24.74 13.78
CA ARG A 321 -27.00 24.54 13.00
C ARG A 321 -27.25 23.59 11.86
N THR A 322 -26.71 23.92 10.69
CA THR A 322 -26.69 23.01 9.54
C THR A 322 -25.62 21.95 9.76
N ARG A 323 -26.03 20.68 9.71
CA ARG A 323 -25.15 19.52 9.73
C ARG A 323 -25.16 18.82 8.38
N HIS A 324 -24.04 18.26 8.00
CA HIS A 324 -23.92 17.47 6.78
C HIS A 324 -23.98 15.99 7.12
N LYS A 325 -24.80 15.26 6.38
CA LYS A 325 -24.92 13.79 6.53
C LYS A 325 -23.67 13.05 6.03
N VAL A 326 -22.95 13.65 5.10
CA VAL A 326 -21.66 13.14 4.58
C VAL A 326 -20.62 14.23 4.74
N ILE A 327 -19.49 13.89 5.37
CA ILE A 327 -18.36 14.79 5.65
C ILE A 327 -17.14 14.27 4.89
N LEU A 328 -16.49 15.13 4.12
CA LEU A 328 -15.27 14.81 3.41
C LEU A 328 -14.06 15.47 4.08
N LEU A 329 -13.06 14.66 4.40
CA LEU A 329 -11.76 15.06 4.88
C LEU A 329 -10.72 14.64 3.83
N ASP A 330 -10.08 15.58 3.17
CA ASP A 330 -9.08 15.28 2.12
C ASP A 330 -7.86 14.55 2.69
N TYR A 331 -7.55 14.76 3.96
CA TYR A 331 -6.41 14.17 4.65
C TYR A 331 -6.64 14.17 6.18
N ALA A 332 -6.17 13.13 6.84
CA ALA A 332 -5.99 13.10 8.28
C ALA A 332 -4.58 12.59 8.61
N PRO A 333 -3.81 13.24 9.51
CA PRO A 333 -2.58 12.68 10.03
C PRO A 333 -2.79 11.28 10.60
N PHE A 334 -1.80 10.41 10.50
CA PHE A 334 -1.94 8.99 10.85
C PHE A 334 -2.52 8.77 12.26
N ARG A 335 -2.05 9.51 13.26
CA ARG A 335 -2.60 9.46 14.63
C ARG A 335 -4.09 9.75 14.66
N LEU A 336 -4.52 10.83 14.00
CA LEU A 336 -5.93 11.22 13.94
C LEU A 336 -6.77 10.23 13.15
N LEU A 337 -6.21 9.63 12.08
CA LEU A 337 -6.88 8.57 11.33
C LEU A 337 -7.11 7.34 12.20
N VAL A 338 -6.12 6.91 12.99
CA VAL A 338 -6.28 5.80 13.93
C VAL A 338 -7.38 6.09 14.94
N ASN A 339 -7.44 7.31 15.48
CA ASN A 339 -8.49 7.71 16.42
C ASN A 339 -9.87 7.80 15.74
N LEU A 340 -9.95 8.27 14.49
CA LEU A 340 -11.17 8.22 13.70
C LEU A 340 -11.64 6.79 13.46
N ILE A 341 -10.74 5.84 13.18
CA ILE A 341 -11.11 4.43 13.02
C ILE A 341 -11.65 3.89 14.34
N ARG A 342 -10.93 4.07 15.44
CA ARG A 342 -11.30 3.55 16.76
C ARG A 342 -12.60 4.15 17.31
N GLY A 343 -12.85 5.42 17.00
CA GLY A 343 -14.06 6.13 17.40
C GLY A 343 -15.26 5.89 16.50
N ALA A 344 -15.12 5.25 15.35
CA ALA A 344 -16.22 5.01 14.43
C ALA A 344 -17.17 3.93 14.94
N ARG A 345 -18.49 4.05 14.64
CA ARG A 345 -19.46 2.99 14.86
C ARG A 345 -19.14 1.74 14.04
N ALA A 346 -18.81 1.95 12.77
CA ALA A 346 -18.27 0.94 11.87
C ALA A 346 -17.56 1.59 10.69
N VAL A 347 -16.69 0.82 10.03
CA VAL A 347 -16.04 1.19 8.77
C VAL A 347 -16.79 0.55 7.61
N LEU A 348 -17.08 1.37 6.58
CA LEU A 348 -17.69 0.94 5.32
C LEU A 348 -16.60 0.83 4.26
N PHE A 349 -16.38 -0.36 3.70
CA PHE A 349 -15.36 -0.61 2.69
C PHE A 349 -15.88 -1.52 1.56
N PRO A 350 -16.97 -1.13 0.84
CA PRO A 350 -17.63 -1.97 -0.15
C PRO A 350 -16.95 -1.91 -1.52
N SER A 351 -15.63 -2.07 -1.56
CA SER A 351 -14.84 -2.00 -2.79
C SER A 351 -15.27 -3.05 -3.81
N LEU A 352 -15.30 -2.70 -5.09
CA LEU A 352 -15.62 -3.62 -6.18
C LEU A 352 -14.56 -4.71 -6.34
N TYR A 353 -13.30 -4.35 -6.08
CA TYR A 353 -12.17 -5.26 -6.18
C TYR A 353 -10.98 -4.73 -5.39
N GLU A 354 -10.36 -5.59 -4.58
CA GLU A 354 -9.11 -5.32 -3.86
C GLU A 354 -8.07 -6.42 -4.09
N GLY A 355 -6.81 -6.01 -4.16
CA GLY A 355 -5.71 -6.97 -4.13
C GLY A 355 -5.54 -7.59 -2.75
N PHE A 356 -5.78 -6.81 -1.69
CA PHE A 356 -5.70 -7.27 -0.30
C PHE A 356 -6.79 -6.68 0.61
N GLY A 357 -6.84 -5.34 0.75
CA GLY A 357 -7.85 -4.68 1.58
C GLY A 357 -7.32 -4.22 2.94
N LEU A 358 -6.13 -3.58 2.95
CA LEU A 358 -5.53 -3.03 4.18
C LEU A 358 -6.49 -2.21 5.04
N PRO A 359 -7.33 -1.28 4.50
CA PRO A 359 -8.23 -0.49 5.33
C PRO A 359 -9.21 -1.33 6.16
N ALA A 360 -9.76 -2.40 5.61
CA ALA A 360 -10.63 -3.30 6.37
C ALA A 360 -9.84 -4.00 7.48
N LEU A 361 -8.64 -4.48 7.17
CA LEU A 361 -7.80 -5.20 8.12
C LEU A 361 -7.24 -4.29 9.23
N GLU A 362 -6.87 -3.04 8.91
CA GLU A 362 -6.47 -2.00 9.87
C GLU A 362 -7.62 -1.68 10.84
N SER A 363 -8.85 -1.58 10.33
CA SER A 363 -10.04 -1.35 11.15
C SER A 363 -10.31 -2.53 12.09
N MET A 364 -10.19 -3.75 11.58
CA MET A 364 -10.35 -4.97 12.37
C MET A 364 -9.28 -5.09 13.46
N LEU A 365 -8.01 -4.76 13.14
CA LEU A 365 -6.91 -4.75 14.11
C LEU A 365 -7.19 -3.80 15.27
N LEU A 366 -7.82 -2.66 14.99
CA LEU A 366 -8.21 -1.65 15.99
C LEU A 366 -9.52 -1.96 16.71
N GLY A 367 -10.16 -3.11 16.43
CA GLY A 367 -11.40 -3.52 17.05
C GLY A 367 -12.65 -2.78 16.52
N THR A 368 -12.57 -2.11 15.39
CA THR A 368 -13.69 -1.42 14.79
C THR A 368 -14.44 -2.37 13.83
N PRO A 369 -15.76 -2.55 13.98
CA PRO A 369 -16.55 -3.38 13.08
C PRO A 369 -16.48 -2.91 11.62
N VAL A 370 -16.50 -3.86 10.68
CA VAL A 370 -16.35 -3.58 9.25
C VAL A 370 -17.52 -4.14 8.45
N ILE A 371 -18.04 -3.36 7.52
CA ILE A 371 -18.87 -3.83 6.40
C ILE A 371 -18.04 -3.75 5.14
N THR A 372 -17.88 -4.87 4.43
CA THR A 372 -17.05 -4.93 3.23
C THR A 372 -17.68 -5.79 2.14
N SER A 373 -17.04 -5.89 0.99
CA SER A 373 -17.52 -6.71 -0.12
C SER A 373 -17.20 -8.21 0.07
N ASN A 374 -18.01 -9.06 -0.55
CA ASN A 374 -17.77 -10.50 -0.66
C ASN A 374 -16.96 -10.90 -1.90
N THR A 375 -16.25 -9.96 -2.52
CA THR A 375 -15.54 -10.14 -3.79
C THR A 375 -14.01 -10.10 -3.62
N ALA A 376 -13.31 -10.64 -4.60
CA ALA A 376 -11.85 -10.64 -4.70
C ALA A 376 -11.15 -11.19 -3.43
N SER A 377 -10.25 -10.41 -2.82
CA SER A 377 -9.51 -10.81 -1.62
C SER A 377 -10.29 -10.65 -0.32
N MET A 378 -11.41 -9.93 -0.31
CA MET A 378 -12.07 -9.57 0.94
C MET A 378 -12.53 -10.77 1.75
N PRO A 379 -13.19 -11.82 1.17
CA PRO A 379 -13.61 -12.99 1.94
C PRO A 379 -12.45 -13.71 2.63
N GLU A 380 -11.30 -13.85 1.94
CA GLU A 380 -10.13 -14.53 2.50
C GLU A 380 -9.38 -13.68 3.54
N VAL A 381 -9.50 -12.34 3.47
CA VAL A 381 -8.87 -11.43 4.43
C VAL A 381 -9.71 -11.30 5.69
N VAL A 382 -11.00 -11.01 5.55
CA VAL A 382 -11.84 -10.71 6.71
C VAL A 382 -12.45 -11.94 7.38
N GLY A 383 -12.65 -13.05 6.63
CA GLY A 383 -13.34 -14.24 7.15
C GLY A 383 -14.70 -13.86 7.75
N ASP A 384 -15.01 -14.43 8.91
CA ASP A 384 -16.26 -14.18 9.63
C ASP A 384 -16.21 -12.96 10.58
N ALA A 385 -15.08 -12.21 10.56
CA ALA A 385 -14.84 -11.08 11.45
C ALA A 385 -15.32 -9.73 10.87
N ALA A 386 -16.01 -9.74 9.74
CA ALA A 386 -16.68 -8.58 9.14
C ALA A 386 -18.04 -9.01 8.55
N LEU A 387 -18.89 -8.02 8.31
CA LEU A 387 -20.12 -8.24 7.56
C LEU A 387 -19.82 -8.06 6.06
N THR A 388 -20.09 -9.07 5.25
CA THR A 388 -19.79 -9.05 3.82
C THR A 388 -21.05 -8.95 2.97
N ILE A 389 -21.01 -8.14 1.90
CA ILE A 389 -22.12 -7.90 0.98
C ILE A 389 -21.65 -7.96 -0.48
N ASP A 390 -22.57 -8.14 -1.40
CA ASP A 390 -22.33 -7.88 -2.81
C ASP A 390 -22.16 -6.35 -3.03
N PRO A 391 -21.02 -5.87 -3.50
CA PRO A 391 -20.77 -4.43 -3.66
C PRO A 391 -21.63 -3.78 -4.75
N TYR A 392 -22.30 -4.57 -5.59
CA TYR A 392 -23.26 -4.08 -6.59
C TYR A 392 -24.69 -4.00 -6.08
N ASP A 393 -25.01 -4.69 -4.98
CA ASP A 393 -26.32 -4.70 -4.36
C ASP A 393 -26.46 -3.60 -3.30
N ILE A 394 -27.06 -2.49 -3.70
CA ILE A 394 -27.31 -1.34 -2.80
C ILE A 394 -28.26 -1.74 -1.67
N THR A 395 -29.26 -2.59 -1.92
CA THR A 395 -30.21 -3.03 -0.92
C THR A 395 -29.54 -3.86 0.18
N ALA A 396 -28.67 -4.79 -0.21
CA ALA A 396 -27.88 -5.55 0.74
C ALA A 396 -26.98 -4.65 1.60
N LEU A 397 -26.36 -3.62 0.98
CA LEU A 397 -25.55 -2.65 1.72
C LEU A 397 -26.40 -1.80 2.70
N VAL A 398 -27.59 -1.36 2.30
CA VAL A 398 -28.56 -0.68 3.19
C VAL A 398 -28.90 -1.56 4.39
N GLN A 399 -29.26 -2.81 4.15
CA GLN A 399 -29.61 -3.76 5.22
C GLN A 399 -28.45 -4.04 6.16
N ALA A 400 -27.23 -4.16 5.61
CA ALA A 400 -26.01 -4.34 6.39
C ALA A 400 -25.71 -3.12 7.30
N ILE A 401 -25.89 -1.90 6.78
CA ILE A 401 -25.74 -0.67 7.56
C ILE A 401 -26.79 -0.62 8.67
N GLN A 402 -28.06 -0.93 8.37
CA GLN A 402 -29.13 -0.95 9.36
C GLN A 402 -28.93 -2.03 10.44
N ALA A 403 -28.47 -3.22 10.05
CA ALA A 403 -28.15 -4.28 11.00
C ALA A 403 -27.00 -3.84 11.92
N MET A 404 -25.94 -3.29 11.36
CA MET A 404 -24.79 -2.77 12.12
C MET A 404 -25.17 -1.61 13.04
N ASP A 405 -26.18 -0.81 12.68
CA ASP A 405 -26.67 0.28 13.51
C ASP A 405 -27.46 -0.22 14.72
N ARG A 406 -28.39 -1.15 14.51
CA ARG A 406 -29.38 -1.59 15.51
C ARG A 406 -28.85 -2.68 16.44
N ASP A 407 -27.98 -3.56 15.94
CA ASP A 407 -27.52 -4.75 16.66
C ASP A 407 -26.17 -4.50 17.34
N GLU A 408 -26.22 -4.16 18.64
CA GLU A 408 -25.03 -3.96 19.46
C GLU A 408 -24.23 -5.26 19.68
N MET A 409 -24.92 -6.40 19.79
CA MET A 409 -24.27 -7.70 19.96
C MET A 409 -23.48 -8.08 18.72
N LEU A 410 -24.01 -7.79 17.53
CA LEU A 410 -23.28 -7.95 16.27
C LEU A 410 -22.00 -7.10 16.26
N ARG A 411 -22.09 -5.80 16.62
CA ARG A 411 -20.92 -4.93 16.70
C ARG A 411 -19.89 -5.43 17.69
N ALA A 412 -20.32 -5.83 18.89
CA ALA A 412 -19.43 -6.37 19.93
C ALA A 412 -18.73 -7.65 19.46
N ARG A 413 -19.46 -8.56 18.82
CA ARG A 413 -18.92 -9.81 18.25
C ARG A 413 -17.85 -9.51 17.19
N LEU A 414 -18.13 -8.62 16.25
CA LEU A 414 -17.21 -8.27 15.18
C LEU A 414 -15.97 -7.51 15.71
N ALA A 415 -16.17 -6.60 16.67
CA ALA A 415 -15.08 -5.87 17.33
C ALA A 415 -14.13 -6.83 18.08
N HIS A 416 -14.66 -7.90 18.68
CA HIS A 416 -13.83 -8.93 19.33
C HIS A 416 -13.13 -9.86 18.33
N ALA A 417 -13.81 -10.28 17.27
CA ALA A 417 -13.26 -11.19 16.27
C ALA A 417 -12.21 -10.51 15.37
N GLY A 418 -12.34 -9.21 15.13
CA GLY A 418 -11.47 -8.44 14.23
C GLY A 418 -9.99 -8.55 14.56
N PRO A 419 -9.52 -8.21 15.76
CA PRO A 419 -8.11 -8.33 16.15
C PRO A 419 -7.56 -9.76 16.06
N GLN A 420 -8.36 -10.76 16.38
CA GLN A 420 -7.98 -12.18 16.26
C GLN A 420 -7.73 -12.56 14.81
N ARG A 421 -8.60 -12.10 13.91
CA ARG A 421 -8.43 -12.30 12.46
C ARG A 421 -7.21 -11.55 11.94
N ALA A 422 -7.01 -10.29 12.33
CA ALA A 422 -5.88 -9.48 11.93
C ALA A 422 -4.53 -10.07 12.36
N ALA A 423 -4.46 -10.78 13.49
CA ALA A 423 -3.27 -11.48 13.97
C ALA A 423 -2.74 -12.55 13.00
N LEU A 424 -3.58 -13.06 12.08
CA LEU A 424 -3.14 -13.94 11.00
C LEU A 424 -2.25 -13.24 9.96
N PHE A 425 -2.25 -11.93 9.95
CA PHE A 425 -1.51 -11.07 9.05
C PHE A 425 -0.49 -10.20 9.81
N SER A 426 -0.02 -10.67 10.97
CA SER A 426 1.01 -9.97 11.74
C SER A 426 2.35 -9.93 11.01
N ALA A 427 3.24 -9.02 11.44
CA ALA A 427 4.59 -8.88 10.89
C ALA A 427 5.41 -10.17 11.01
N GLU A 428 5.28 -10.91 12.13
CA GLU A 428 5.97 -12.17 12.36
C GLU A 428 5.53 -13.26 11.38
N ARG A 429 4.21 -13.38 11.16
CA ARG A 429 3.66 -14.35 10.18
C ARG A 429 4.06 -13.99 8.76
N TYR A 430 4.11 -12.71 8.44
CA TYR A 430 4.60 -12.23 7.15
C TYR A 430 6.08 -12.58 6.95
N ALA A 431 6.94 -12.30 7.94
CA ALA A 431 8.35 -12.64 7.90
C ALA A 431 8.57 -14.15 7.73
N ALA A 432 7.79 -14.99 8.42
CA ALA A 432 7.87 -16.45 8.27
C ALA A 432 7.51 -16.91 6.84
N ARG A 433 6.49 -16.31 6.21
CA ARG A 433 6.12 -16.59 4.80
C ARG A 433 7.23 -16.17 3.83
N LEU A 434 7.85 -14.98 4.08
CA LEU A 434 8.99 -14.54 3.29
C LEU A 434 10.19 -15.47 3.43
N ALA A 435 10.53 -15.89 4.65
CA ALA A 435 11.61 -16.84 4.90
C ALA A 435 11.40 -18.15 4.10
N SER A 436 10.22 -18.75 4.23
CA SER A 436 9.86 -19.97 3.49
C SER A 436 9.96 -19.79 1.97
N LEU A 437 9.53 -18.65 1.43
CA LEU A 437 9.64 -18.35 0.02
C LEU A 437 11.11 -18.23 -0.41
N TYR A 438 11.91 -17.45 0.30
CA TYR A 438 13.29 -17.20 -0.08
C TYR A 438 14.17 -18.43 0.03
N GLU A 439 13.95 -19.29 1.04
CA GLU A 439 14.61 -20.59 1.19
C GLU A 439 14.30 -21.51 0.00
N ARG A 440 13.05 -21.60 -0.43
CA ARG A 440 12.67 -22.34 -1.65
C ARG A 440 13.36 -21.80 -2.90
N LEU A 441 13.65 -20.50 -2.91
CA LEU A 441 14.41 -19.86 -3.99
C LEU A 441 15.93 -19.98 -3.78
N GLY A 442 16.40 -20.75 -2.80
CA GLY A 442 17.82 -20.99 -2.53
C GLY A 442 18.55 -19.81 -1.92
N VAL A 443 17.84 -18.90 -1.24
CA VAL A 443 18.42 -17.82 -0.45
C VAL A 443 18.28 -18.22 1.03
N PRO A 444 19.38 -18.58 1.72
CA PRO A 444 19.31 -19.01 3.11
C PRO A 444 18.85 -17.86 4.00
N THR A 445 17.93 -18.15 4.91
CA THR A 445 17.50 -17.20 5.95
C THR A 445 17.93 -17.71 7.31
N ALA A 446 18.00 -16.84 8.31
CA ALA A 446 18.21 -17.31 9.69
C ALA A 446 16.93 -18.05 10.11
N ALA A 447 16.93 -19.37 9.98
CA ALA A 447 15.79 -20.21 10.27
C ALA A 447 15.25 -19.93 11.68
N GLY A 448 14.00 -19.54 11.81
CA GLY A 448 13.08 -19.79 12.93
C GLY A 448 13.46 -19.40 14.35
N GLY A 449 14.56 -18.72 14.56
CA GLY A 449 15.00 -18.49 15.91
C GLY A 449 15.60 -17.13 16.15
N ARG A 450 14.81 -16.05 16.11
CA ARG A 450 15.07 -14.76 16.79
C ARG A 450 14.15 -13.65 16.29
N ALA A 451 12.87 -13.88 16.10
CA ALA A 451 11.89 -12.81 16.07
C ALA A 451 11.82 -12.03 17.40
N GLU A 452 12.33 -12.60 18.50
CA GLU A 452 12.38 -11.97 19.83
C GLU A 452 13.58 -11.04 20.05
N ALA A 453 14.66 -11.13 19.27
CA ALA A 453 15.90 -10.39 19.54
C ALA A 453 16.04 -9.06 18.80
N ALA A 454 15.29 -8.82 17.76
CA ALA A 454 15.25 -7.53 17.09
C ALA A 454 13.95 -6.81 17.49
N GLY A 455 14.05 -5.92 18.47
CA GLY A 455 12.99 -4.95 18.78
C GLY A 455 12.78 -3.96 17.63
N LEU A 456 12.57 -4.48 16.44
CA LEU A 456 12.23 -3.75 15.22
C LEU A 456 10.80 -3.23 15.35
N ARG A 457 10.67 -2.10 16.03
CA ARG A 457 9.45 -1.30 15.99
C ARG A 457 9.30 -0.76 14.58
N LEU A 458 8.17 -1.06 13.95
CA LEU A 458 7.77 -0.44 12.68
C LEU A 458 7.83 1.08 12.84
N ALA A 459 8.69 1.74 12.06
CA ALA A 459 8.73 3.19 12.01
C ALA A 459 7.58 3.67 11.11
N VAL A 460 6.66 4.46 11.69
CA VAL A 460 5.62 5.20 10.96
C VAL A 460 6.14 6.57 10.60
#